data_4c774c34b62c2f9555fa2819a19d123a
#
_entry.id   4c774c34b62c2f9555fa2819a19d123a
#
_cell.length_a   1.000
_cell.length_b   1.000
_cell.length_c   1.000
_cell.angle_alpha   90.00
_cell.angle_beta   90.00
_cell.angle_gamma   90.00
#
_symmetry.space_group_name_H-M   'P 1'
#
loop_
_entity.id
_entity.type
_entity.pdbx_description
1 polymer ?
#
loop_
_entity_poly.entity_id
_entity_poly.type
_entity_poly.pdbx_seq_one_letter_code
_entity_poly.pdbx_strand_id
1 'polypeptide(L)'
;MKKYMKCFLLLLIICLLFPLCTLGGENVTDNGNIADSQQVKNLEKLCKVWGYTKYNHPTFLFGEKDWDEELLNLIPVVSKAKEDKVNGILHEWFVSLGEIDYGISRLGSKPTESEAIVQADTSWILNKAYLGEELSTDMQKLGPVPKIDRRKAPVKFSTGQGVPNFKTENTDTACSYQTEEERLLGLFRVWNAIEYYFPYIDIMNESWHDLLSEFIPKMLQASDRLSFELTLCELTAHLHDGHVLLINNQVLKNIFGKYLAPVSMLRTKEGQWVVNDLFWECPLQVGDVILELDGTDIKEIEENRKKYISVPNDKKLLNQLGMYLLRSQDEEMEITVLRDGKEEICSIKGTSQYTYITRKAEKSHEILDGNIGLINPGALPTGDTGTVVRQVMNDLRDTNGLIVDLRQYPSDPNMHTFLSMYLQKAGTVYNIMTVPSQSVPGTFIKQKMTSWGVSPAIFYYEKPVVVLMDETSISNSEFSIMDLRTGDHVVILGNNSLGTDGDITELPLPNGNLLWFSSCGIYTPEMGQTQRIGLAPDIEVYPTIEGIKEGRDELMEAAIEYIQKQKNDTSTIE
;
A
#
# COMPACT_ATOMS: atom_id res chain seq x y z
N MET A 1 -25.38 -61.62 4.10
CA MET A 1 -23.95 -61.64 4.41
C MET A 1 -23.03 -62.35 3.39
N LYS A 2 -23.52 -63.22 2.50
CA LYS A 2 -22.65 -63.90 1.49
C LYS A 2 -22.43 -63.10 0.17
N LYS A 3 -23.11 -62.01 -0.05
CA LYS A 3 -23.01 -61.22 -1.31
C LYS A 3 -21.95 -60.12 -1.26
N TYR A 4 -21.58 -59.67 -0.08
CA TYR A 4 -20.54 -58.61 0.11
C TYR A 4 -19.15 -59.16 0.27
N MET A 5 -19.00 -60.44 0.58
CA MET A 5 -17.70 -61.09 0.74
C MET A 5 -17.03 -61.44 -0.62
N LYS A 6 -17.82 -61.49 -1.72
CA LYS A 6 -17.27 -61.69 -3.08
C LYS A 6 -16.74 -60.41 -3.75
N CYS A 7 -17.25 -59.24 -3.38
CA CYS A 7 -16.70 -57.97 -3.90
C CYS A 7 -15.40 -57.55 -3.24
N PHE A 8 -15.18 -57.96 -1.97
CA PHE A 8 -13.94 -57.61 -1.26
C PHE A 8 -12.74 -58.48 -1.72
N LEU A 9 -12.99 -59.70 -2.17
CA LEU A 9 -11.96 -60.60 -2.72
C LEU A 9 -11.56 -60.24 -4.16
N LEU A 10 -12.45 -59.58 -4.93
CA LEU A 10 -12.15 -59.17 -6.30
C LEU A 10 -11.30 -57.88 -6.35
N LEU A 11 -11.42 -57.00 -5.34
CA LEU A 11 -10.55 -55.83 -5.21
C LEU A 11 -9.12 -56.16 -4.77
N LEU A 12 -8.93 -57.22 -4.01
CA LEU A 12 -7.59 -57.65 -3.56
C LEU A 12 -6.80 -58.39 -4.67
N ILE A 13 -7.47 -58.97 -5.66
CA ILE A 13 -6.82 -59.70 -6.77
C ILE A 13 -6.41 -58.72 -7.91
N ILE A 14 -7.06 -57.56 -8.04
CA ILE A 14 -6.69 -56.55 -9.03
C ILE A 14 -5.43 -55.78 -8.60
N CYS A 15 -5.11 -55.69 -7.31
CA CYS A 15 -3.87 -55.06 -6.81
C CYS A 15 -2.62 -55.91 -6.92
N LEU A 16 -2.72 -57.21 -7.30
CA LEU A 16 -1.58 -58.11 -7.37
C LEU A 16 -1.11 -58.42 -8.81
N LEU A 17 -1.65 -57.79 -9.82
CA LEU A 17 -1.28 -58.02 -11.22
C LEU A 17 -0.74 -56.78 -11.96
N PHE A 18 -0.38 -55.71 -11.24
CA PHE A 18 0.47 -54.70 -11.83
C PHE A 18 1.93 -55.06 -11.59
N PRO A 19 2.76 -55.20 -12.65
CA PRO A 19 4.20 -55.31 -12.47
C PRO A 19 4.70 -54.06 -11.77
N LEU A 20 5.56 -54.24 -10.76
CA LEU A 20 6.41 -53.19 -10.25
C LEU A 20 7.20 -52.62 -11.45
N CYS A 21 6.69 -51.56 -12.07
CA CYS A 21 7.55 -50.67 -12.81
C CYS A 21 8.44 -49.99 -11.76
N THR A 22 9.66 -50.47 -11.66
CA THR A 22 10.76 -49.68 -11.11
C THR A 22 10.73 -48.36 -11.84
N LEU A 23 10.30 -47.30 -11.15
CA LEU A 23 10.56 -45.94 -11.55
C LEU A 23 12.10 -45.80 -11.51
N GLY A 24 12.73 -46.16 -12.64
CA GLY A 24 14.00 -45.59 -13.00
C GLY A 24 13.75 -44.07 -13.02
N GLY A 25 14.44 -43.34 -12.17
CA GLY A 25 14.47 -41.90 -12.20
C GLY A 25 15.02 -41.44 -13.55
N GLU A 26 14.16 -41.35 -14.56
CA GLU A 26 14.39 -40.36 -15.61
C GLU A 26 14.18 -39.02 -14.94
N ASN A 27 15.28 -38.31 -14.74
CA ASN A 27 15.25 -36.86 -14.59
C ASN A 27 14.41 -36.34 -15.75
N VAL A 28 13.15 -36.06 -15.51
CA VAL A 28 12.39 -35.14 -16.33
C VAL A 28 13.15 -33.82 -16.15
N THR A 29 14.08 -33.56 -17.04
CA THR A 29 14.60 -32.22 -17.26
C THR A 29 13.40 -31.43 -17.71
N ASP A 30 12.83 -30.68 -16.76
CA ASP A 30 11.92 -29.61 -17.04
C ASP A 30 12.70 -28.60 -17.91
N ASN A 31 12.54 -28.72 -19.23
CA ASN A 31 13.09 -27.82 -20.23
C ASN A 31 12.29 -26.52 -20.32
N GLY A 32 11.65 -26.08 -19.27
CA GLY A 32 11.34 -24.68 -19.06
C GLY A 32 12.68 -23.97 -18.83
N ASN A 33 13.00 -22.97 -19.66
CA ASN A 33 14.18 -22.13 -19.56
C ASN A 33 14.36 -21.61 -18.12
N ILE A 34 15.01 -22.40 -17.26
CA ILE A 34 15.52 -21.88 -15.99
C ILE A 34 16.61 -20.90 -16.39
N ALA A 35 16.37 -19.61 -16.10
CA ALA A 35 17.37 -18.58 -16.35
C ALA A 35 18.71 -19.04 -15.76
N ASP A 36 19.77 -18.99 -16.54
CA ASP A 36 21.11 -19.36 -16.07
C ASP A 36 21.45 -18.48 -14.85
N SER A 37 21.95 -19.08 -13.80
CA SER A 37 22.33 -18.37 -12.57
C SER A 37 23.30 -17.21 -12.86
N GLN A 38 24.12 -17.32 -13.93
CA GLN A 38 24.99 -16.25 -14.37
C GLN A 38 24.23 -15.10 -15.06
N GLN A 39 23.23 -15.42 -15.88
CA GLN A 39 22.35 -14.42 -16.48
C GLN A 39 21.63 -13.58 -15.41
N VAL A 40 21.10 -14.22 -14.37
CA VAL A 40 20.43 -13.52 -13.26
C VAL A 40 21.39 -12.56 -12.55
N LYS A 41 22.60 -13.00 -12.20
CA LYS A 41 23.62 -12.15 -11.56
C LYS A 41 24.03 -10.96 -12.44
N ASN A 42 24.14 -11.18 -13.75
CA ASN A 42 24.47 -10.12 -14.70
C ASN A 42 23.36 -9.06 -14.75
N LEU A 43 22.10 -9.50 -14.84
CA LEU A 43 20.94 -8.63 -14.91
C LEU A 43 20.68 -7.90 -13.58
N GLU A 44 20.91 -8.55 -12.43
CA GLU A 44 20.87 -7.90 -11.13
C GLU A 44 21.89 -6.74 -11.05
N LYS A 45 23.14 -7.01 -11.45
CA LYS A 45 24.19 -6.00 -11.48
C LYS A 45 23.83 -4.85 -12.43
N LEU A 46 23.33 -5.15 -13.62
CA LEU A 46 22.85 -4.15 -14.57
C LEU A 46 21.74 -3.29 -13.97
N CYS A 47 20.73 -3.90 -13.33
CA CYS A 47 19.62 -3.19 -12.69
C CYS A 47 20.13 -2.16 -11.68
N LYS A 48 21.04 -2.57 -10.78
CA LYS A 48 21.61 -1.69 -9.74
C LYS A 48 22.45 -0.57 -10.34
N VAL A 49 23.36 -0.88 -11.25
CA VAL A 49 24.27 0.10 -11.89
C VAL A 49 23.46 1.11 -12.72
N TRP A 50 22.53 0.64 -13.54
CA TRP A 50 21.68 1.51 -14.35
C TRP A 50 20.80 2.42 -13.47
N GLY A 51 20.11 1.86 -12.47
CA GLY A 51 19.18 2.61 -11.62
C GLY A 51 19.89 3.69 -10.79
N TYR A 52 21.02 3.37 -10.18
CA TYR A 52 21.82 4.37 -9.46
C TYR A 52 22.30 5.47 -10.41
N THR A 53 22.80 5.10 -11.59
CA THR A 53 23.27 6.06 -12.60
C THR A 53 22.12 6.94 -13.09
N LYS A 54 20.94 6.36 -13.37
CA LYS A 54 19.72 7.06 -13.80
C LYS A 54 19.36 8.23 -12.89
N TYR A 55 19.42 8.04 -11.57
CA TYR A 55 19.01 9.06 -10.61
C TYR A 55 20.11 10.03 -10.19
N ASN A 56 21.38 9.77 -10.58
CA ASN A 56 22.51 10.57 -10.15
C ASN A 56 23.32 11.19 -11.29
N HIS A 57 23.40 10.58 -12.49
CA HIS A 57 24.27 11.07 -13.56
C HIS A 57 23.69 12.31 -14.28
N PRO A 58 24.49 13.39 -14.49
CA PRO A 58 24.00 14.64 -15.09
C PRO A 58 23.33 14.44 -16.45
N THR A 59 23.86 13.56 -17.30
CA THR A 59 23.30 13.27 -18.63
C THR A 59 21.81 12.88 -18.56
N PHE A 60 21.42 12.06 -17.60
CA PHE A 60 20.02 11.69 -17.38
C PHE A 60 19.24 12.78 -16.64
N LEU A 61 19.86 13.44 -15.67
CA LEU A 61 19.22 14.53 -14.92
C LEU A 61 18.88 15.73 -15.80
N PHE A 62 19.65 15.96 -16.85
CA PHE A 62 19.39 17.01 -17.84
C PHE A 62 18.61 16.53 -19.08
N GLY A 63 18.33 15.24 -19.17
CA GLY A 63 17.60 14.61 -20.29
C GLY A 63 18.36 14.74 -21.62
N GLU A 64 19.68 14.54 -21.59
CA GLU A 64 20.55 14.54 -22.77
C GLU A 64 20.55 13.19 -23.47
N LYS A 65 20.29 12.11 -22.73
CA LYS A 65 20.08 10.75 -23.22
C LYS A 65 18.81 10.16 -22.61
N ASP A 66 18.21 9.22 -23.34
CA ASP A 66 17.08 8.43 -22.86
C ASP A 66 17.59 7.25 -22.03
N TRP A 67 17.25 7.24 -20.73
CA TRP A 67 17.69 6.18 -19.81
C TRP A 67 17.05 4.81 -20.11
N ASP A 68 15.86 4.75 -20.67
CA ASP A 68 15.20 3.51 -21.04
C ASP A 68 15.82 2.92 -22.32
N GLU A 69 16.10 3.74 -23.32
CA GLU A 69 16.80 3.33 -24.53
C GLU A 69 18.20 2.77 -24.21
N GLU A 70 18.95 3.44 -23.32
CA GLU A 70 20.25 2.97 -22.85
C GLU A 70 20.14 1.59 -22.16
N LEU A 71 19.12 1.37 -21.33
CA LEU A 71 18.89 0.07 -20.69
C LEU A 71 18.51 -1.01 -21.67
N LEU A 72 17.56 -0.73 -22.58
CA LEU A 72 17.10 -1.69 -23.60
C LEU A 72 18.24 -2.17 -24.49
N ASN A 73 19.20 -1.29 -24.79
CA ASN A 73 20.41 -1.64 -25.54
C ASN A 73 21.41 -2.47 -24.72
N LEU A 74 21.47 -2.29 -23.40
CA LEU A 74 22.40 -3.02 -22.52
C LEU A 74 21.93 -4.43 -22.18
N ILE A 75 20.63 -4.64 -21.98
CA ILE A 75 20.07 -5.92 -21.54
C ILE A 75 20.57 -7.09 -22.41
N PRO A 76 20.46 -7.10 -23.76
CA PRO A 76 20.86 -8.24 -24.56
C PRO A 76 22.36 -8.53 -24.55
N VAL A 77 23.18 -7.50 -24.29
CA VAL A 77 24.64 -7.63 -24.23
C VAL A 77 25.07 -8.17 -22.86
N VAL A 78 24.56 -7.58 -21.78
CA VAL A 78 24.93 -7.94 -20.40
C VAL A 78 24.35 -9.31 -20.04
N SER A 79 23.11 -9.59 -20.41
CA SER A 79 22.43 -10.87 -20.15
C SER A 79 23.25 -12.09 -20.61
N LYS A 80 23.92 -11.99 -21.77
CA LYS A 80 24.69 -13.07 -22.40
C LYS A 80 26.19 -13.02 -22.10
N ALA A 81 26.66 -12.02 -21.37
CA ALA A 81 28.07 -11.82 -21.10
C ALA A 81 28.62 -12.86 -20.14
N LYS A 82 29.88 -13.24 -20.34
CA LYS A 82 30.62 -14.02 -19.33
C LYS A 82 30.89 -13.15 -18.10
N GLU A 83 30.97 -13.77 -16.93
CA GLU A 83 31.15 -13.10 -15.64
C GLU A 83 32.31 -12.08 -15.65
N ASP A 84 33.46 -12.46 -16.22
CA ASP A 84 34.67 -11.64 -16.32
C ASP A 84 34.55 -10.45 -17.25
N LYS A 85 33.49 -10.37 -18.08
CA LYS A 85 33.26 -9.27 -19.04
C LYS A 85 32.25 -8.24 -18.58
N VAL A 86 31.33 -8.60 -17.67
CA VAL A 86 30.20 -7.74 -17.26
C VAL A 86 30.66 -6.38 -16.74
N ASN A 87 31.65 -6.36 -15.86
CA ASN A 87 32.16 -5.12 -15.28
C ASN A 87 32.78 -4.18 -16.35
N GLY A 88 33.51 -4.74 -17.33
CA GLY A 88 34.05 -3.97 -18.45
C GLY A 88 32.95 -3.35 -19.33
N ILE A 89 31.92 -4.15 -19.68
CA ILE A 89 30.77 -3.67 -20.47
C ILE A 89 30.06 -2.53 -19.76
N LEU A 90 29.77 -2.68 -18.45
CA LEU A 90 29.11 -1.65 -17.67
C LEU A 90 29.96 -0.41 -17.49
N HIS A 91 31.28 -0.55 -17.36
CA HIS A 91 32.22 0.58 -17.28
C HIS A 91 32.29 1.35 -18.59
N GLU A 92 32.46 0.65 -19.74
CA GLU A 92 32.44 1.26 -21.07
C GLU A 92 31.15 2.05 -21.31
N TRP A 93 30.00 1.47 -20.95
CA TRP A 93 28.71 2.17 -21.00
C TRP A 93 28.71 3.41 -20.10
N PHE A 94 29.13 3.29 -18.83
CA PHE A 94 29.14 4.41 -17.88
C PHE A 94 29.99 5.58 -18.39
N VAL A 95 31.17 5.30 -18.93
CA VAL A 95 32.06 6.32 -19.52
C VAL A 95 31.44 6.95 -20.78
N SER A 96 30.68 6.18 -21.57
CA SER A 96 29.99 6.68 -22.77
C SER A 96 28.90 7.72 -22.47
N LEU A 97 28.45 7.83 -21.21
CA LEU A 97 27.50 8.85 -20.78
C LEU A 97 28.13 10.26 -20.72
N GLY A 98 29.43 10.36 -20.73
CA GLY A 98 30.16 11.64 -20.73
C GLY A 98 30.64 12.06 -19.34
N GLU A 99 31.02 13.32 -19.23
CA GLU A 99 31.60 13.88 -18.00
C GLU A 99 30.53 14.08 -16.90
N ILE A 100 30.95 13.89 -15.63
CA ILE A 100 30.11 14.16 -14.47
C ILE A 100 30.19 15.66 -14.14
N ASP A 101 29.47 16.47 -14.91
CA ASP A 101 29.37 17.91 -14.73
C ASP A 101 27.91 18.34 -14.52
N TYR A 102 27.60 18.87 -13.35
CA TYR A 102 26.27 19.41 -13.02
C TYR A 102 26.09 20.89 -13.43
N GLY A 103 27.10 21.51 -14.07
CA GLY A 103 27.03 22.91 -14.52
C GLY A 103 27.02 23.96 -13.41
N ILE A 104 27.29 23.58 -12.17
CA ILE A 104 27.29 24.47 -11.01
C ILE A 104 28.49 24.21 -10.09
N SER A 105 28.99 25.26 -9.44
CA SER A 105 30.22 25.23 -8.67
C SER A 105 30.20 24.48 -7.34
N ARG A 106 29.01 23.97 -6.91
CA ARG A 106 28.86 23.25 -5.64
C ARG A 106 27.93 22.06 -5.81
N LEU A 107 28.39 20.90 -5.36
CA LEU A 107 27.54 19.72 -5.18
C LEU A 107 26.52 19.96 -4.06
N GLY A 108 25.43 19.22 -4.08
CA GLY A 108 24.50 19.14 -2.96
C GLY A 108 25.20 18.61 -1.70
N SER A 109 24.64 18.89 -0.55
CA SER A 109 25.13 18.35 0.73
C SER A 109 24.38 17.07 1.09
N LYS A 110 25.09 16.13 1.71
CA LYS A 110 24.44 15.01 2.39
C LYS A 110 23.74 15.54 3.65
N PRO A 111 22.48 15.16 3.90
CA PRO A 111 21.82 15.43 5.17
C PRO A 111 22.60 14.78 6.34
N THR A 112 22.53 15.37 7.53
CA THR A 112 23.12 14.78 8.74
C THR A 112 22.24 13.60 9.24
N GLU A 113 22.82 12.69 10.03
CA GLU A 113 22.07 11.57 10.64
C GLU A 113 20.89 12.04 11.51
N SER A 114 21.00 13.22 12.14
CA SER A 114 19.91 13.79 12.93
C SER A 114 18.72 14.26 12.07
N GLU A 115 19.00 14.66 10.82
CA GLU A 115 18.00 15.18 9.88
C GLU A 115 17.41 14.09 8.98
N ALA A 116 18.12 12.97 8.79
CA ALA A 116 17.78 12.00 7.75
C ALA A 116 17.74 10.56 8.26
N ILE A 117 17.07 9.73 7.46
CA ILE A 117 17.12 8.26 7.49
C ILE A 117 17.66 7.81 6.14
N VAL A 118 18.66 6.94 6.12
CA VAL A 118 19.15 6.29 4.90
C VAL A 118 18.41 4.98 4.73
N GLN A 119 17.73 4.81 3.62
CA GLN A 119 16.93 3.61 3.29
C GLN A 119 17.65 2.72 2.27
N ALA A 120 18.21 3.31 1.20
CA ALA A 120 18.89 2.55 0.16
C ALA A 120 20.28 2.08 0.59
N ASP A 121 20.60 0.80 0.34
CA ASP A 121 21.96 0.30 0.47
C ASP A 121 22.76 0.61 -0.80
N THR A 122 23.67 1.55 -0.69
CA THR A 122 24.65 1.91 -1.74
C THR A 122 26.06 1.39 -1.47
N SER A 123 26.27 0.55 -0.46
CA SER A 123 27.59 0.03 -0.08
C SER A 123 28.25 -0.81 -1.17
N TRP A 124 27.43 -1.44 -2.03
CA TRP A 124 27.90 -2.22 -3.17
C TRP A 124 28.72 -1.40 -4.19
N ILE A 125 28.56 -0.06 -4.23
CA ILE A 125 29.35 0.84 -5.11
C ILE A 125 30.81 0.84 -4.70
N LEU A 126 31.09 0.69 -3.41
CA LEU A 126 32.45 0.63 -2.87
C LEU A 126 33.09 -0.75 -3.05
N ASN A 127 32.31 -1.75 -3.40
CA ASN A 127 32.79 -3.14 -3.50
C ASN A 127 33.48 -3.40 -4.86
N LYS A 128 34.81 -3.22 -4.87
CA LYS A 128 35.64 -3.43 -6.05
C LYS A 128 35.67 -4.89 -6.52
N ALA A 129 35.43 -5.85 -5.62
CA ALA A 129 35.29 -7.26 -6.02
C ALA A 129 33.99 -7.49 -6.83
N TYR A 130 32.95 -6.72 -6.52
CA TYR A 130 31.66 -6.81 -7.23
C TYR A 130 31.66 -6.04 -8.56
N LEU A 131 32.15 -4.78 -8.57
CA LEU A 131 32.08 -3.88 -9.74
C LEU A 131 33.36 -3.82 -10.58
N GLY A 132 34.49 -4.33 -10.08
CA GLY A 132 35.81 -4.02 -10.62
C GLY A 132 36.35 -2.67 -10.14
N GLU A 133 37.62 -2.44 -10.32
CA GLU A 133 38.30 -1.23 -9.85
C GLU A 133 37.80 0.04 -10.55
N GLU A 134 37.69 -0.02 -11.88
CA GLU A 134 37.40 1.14 -12.72
C GLU A 134 35.95 1.62 -12.54
N LEU A 135 34.95 0.73 -12.69
CA LEU A 135 33.55 1.09 -12.55
C LEU A 135 33.23 1.57 -11.12
N SER A 136 33.75 0.87 -10.08
CA SER A 136 33.58 1.29 -8.69
C SER A 136 34.14 2.70 -8.45
N THR A 137 35.36 2.98 -8.96
CA THR A 137 36.01 4.29 -8.80
C THR A 137 35.23 5.40 -9.49
N ASP A 138 34.72 5.14 -10.71
CA ASP A 138 33.99 6.15 -11.47
C ASP A 138 32.58 6.40 -10.92
N MET A 139 31.87 5.37 -10.49
CA MET A 139 30.56 5.53 -9.86
C MET A 139 30.63 6.31 -8.53
N GLN A 140 31.72 6.22 -7.78
CA GLN A 140 31.95 7.01 -6.56
C GLN A 140 32.08 8.52 -6.83
N LYS A 141 32.34 8.94 -8.08
CA LYS A 141 32.35 10.35 -8.48
C LYS A 141 30.95 10.95 -8.58
N LEU A 142 29.92 10.11 -8.68
CA LEU A 142 28.52 10.55 -8.56
C LEU A 142 28.28 10.99 -7.13
N GLY A 143 28.43 12.28 -6.89
CA GLY A 143 28.27 12.89 -5.56
C GLY A 143 26.82 13.31 -5.29
N PRO A 144 26.55 13.92 -4.14
CA PRO A 144 25.24 14.49 -3.89
C PRO A 144 24.85 15.46 -5.00
N VAL A 145 23.66 15.21 -5.60
CA VAL A 145 23.14 16.03 -6.69
C VAL A 145 22.83 17.43 -6.18
N PRO A 146 23.34 18.50 -6.84
CA PRO A 146 23.03 19.86 -6.44
C PRO A 146 21.59 20.24 -6.77
N LYS A 147 21.16 21.42 -6.35
CA LYS A 147 19.86 21.96 -6.75
C LYS A 147 19.91 22.33 -8.25
N ILE A 148 19.27 21.54 -9.07
CA ILE A 148 19.19 21.67 -10.53
C ILE A 148 17.74 21.83 -11.01
N ASP A 149 17.59 22.22 -12.26
CA ASP A 149 16.30 22.11 -12.96
C ASP A 149 16.01 20.66 -13.33
N ARG A 150 14.98 20.08 -12.70
CA ARG A 150 14.60 18.67 -12.88
C ARG A 150 13.47 18.47 -13.89
N ARG A 151 13.15 19.45 -14.73
CA ARG A 151 12.02 19.33 -15.68
C ARG A 151 12.18 18.15 -16.65
N LYS A 152 13.42 17.75 -16.94
CA LYS A 152 13.74 16.62 -17.80
C LYS A 152 14.29 15.40 -17.05
N ALA A 153 14.52 15.52 -15.74
CA ALA A 153 15.08 14.45 -14.92
C ALA A 153 14.07 13.29 -14.76
N PRO A 154 14.54 12.07 -14.51
CA PRO A 154 13.67 10.91 -14.24
C PRO A 154 12.71 11.14 -13.08
N VAL A 155 13.10 11.95 -12.10
CA VAL A 155 12.29 12.29 -10.93
C VAL A 155 12.28 13.79 -10.71
N LYS A 156 11.09 14.35 -10.58
CA LYS A 156 10.82 15.72 -10.08
C LYS A 156 10.32 15.64 -8.64
N PHE A 157 10.24 16.77 -7.98
CA PHE A 157 9.68 16.84 -6.63
C PHE A 157 8.59 17.91 -6.57
N SER A 158 7.51 17.64 -5.85
CA SER A 158 6.42 18.60 -5.64
C SER A 158 6.93 19.80 -4.84
N THR A 159 6.39 20.98 -5.15
CA THR A 159 6.71 22.20 -4.42
C THR A 159 6.10 22.13 -3.01
N GLY A 160 6.91 22.36 -1.99
CA GLY A 160 6.49 22.37 -0.58
C GLY A 160 6.64 21.04 0.14
N GLN A 161 6.05 19.96 -0.34
CA GLN A 161 6.07 18.66 0.34
C GLN A 161 7.26 17.79 -0.05
N GLY A 162 7.87 17.99 -1.23
CA GLY A 162 9.01 17.19 -1.68
C GLY A 162 8.64 15.79 -2.17
N VAL A 163 7.37 15.53 -2.45
CA VAL A 163 6.89 14.24 -3.00
C VAL A 163 7.52 13.98 -4.36
N PRO A 164 8.12 12.80 -4.62
CA PRO A 164 8.70 12.45 -5.90
C PRO A 164 7.60 12.32 -6.96
N ASN A 165 7.93 12.70 -8.18
CA ASN A 165 7.03 12.66 -9.33
C ASN A 165 7.77 12.09 -10.54
N PHE A 166 7.29 10.96 -11.05
CA PHE A 166 7.89 10.19 -12.13
C PHE A 166 7.23 10.46 -13.51
N LYS A 167 6.49 11.55 -13.69
CA LYS A 167 5.78 11.87 -14.96
C LYS A 167 6.69 12.03 -16.19
N THR A 168 8.00 12.07 -16.00
CA THR A 168 9.00 12.04 -17.07
C THR A 168 9.37 10.63 -17.52
N GLU A 169 8.97 9.59 -16.77
CA GLU A 169 9.10 8.21 -17.22
C GLU A 169 8.26 8.00 -18.48
N ASN A 170 8.84 7.31 -19.44
CA ASN A 170 8.16 7.07 -20.71
C ASN A 170 6.98 6.11 -20.50
N THR A 171 5.77 6.58 -20.86
CA THR A 171 4.55 5.77 -20.90
C THR A 171 4.29 5.23 -22.29
N ASP A 172 5.26 5.40 -23.23
CA ASP A 172 5.02 5.04 -24.62
C ASP A 172 4.55 3.59 -24.69
N THR A 173 3.37 3.43 -25.26
CA THR A 173 2.73 2.14 -25.49
C THR A 173 3.52 1.29 -26.50
N ALA A 174 4.54 1.86 -27.14
CA ALA A 174 5.50 1.12 -27.96
C ALA A 174 6.46 0.27 -27.11
N CYS A 175 6.76 0.67 -25.85
CA CYS A 175 7.40 -0.19 -24.86
C CYS A 175 6.34 -1.08 -24.23
N SER A 176 6.21 -2.29 -24.73
CA SER A 176 5.23 -3.26 -24.27
C SER A 176 5.85 -4.27 -23.29
N TYR A 177 5.26 -5.40 -23.14
CA TYR A 177 5.74 -6.58 -22.41
C TYR A 177 6.21 -7.69 -23.38
N GLN A 178 6.30 -7.43 -24.68
CA GLN A 178 6.45 -8.47 -25.72
C GLN A 178 7.86 -9.05 -25.75
N THR A 179 8.86 -8.23 -25.55
CA THR A 179 10.25 -8.68 -25.49
C THR A 179 10.74 -8.87 -24.05
N GLU A 180 11.80 -9.65 -23.87
CA GLU A 180 12.45 -9.82 -22.55
C GLU A 180 12.98 -8.48 -22.03
N GLU A 181 13.53 -7.66 -22.92
CA GLU A 181 14.09 -6.35 -22.60
C GLU A 181 13.02 -5.40 -22.04
N GLU A 182 11.85 -5.36 -22.68
CA GLU A 182 10.73 -4.51 -22.24
C GLU A 182 10.16 -4.97 -20.90
N ARG A 183 10.06 -6.27 -20.67
CA ARG A 183 9.62 -6.81 -19.37
C ARG A 183 10.63 -6.50 -18.24
N LEU A 184 11.92 -6.67 -18.54
CA LEU A 184 12.99 -6.31 -17.60
C LEU A 184 13.04 -4.81 -17.33
N LEU A 185 12.78 -3.95 -18.33
CA LEU A 185 12.63 -2.51 -18.12
C LEU A 185 11.54 -2.23 -17.08
N GLY A 186 10.36 -2.87 -17.19
CA GLY A 186 9.28 -2.74 -16.22
C GLY A 186 9.71 -3.13 -14.80
N LEU A 187 10.33 -4.31 -14.66
CA LEU A 187 10.85 -4.80 -13.39
C LEU A 187 11.90 -3.86 -12.79
N PHE A 188 12.90 -3.45 -13.58
CA PHE A 188 14.02 -2.63 -13.11
C PHE A 188 13.57 -1.21 -12.76
N ARG A 189 12.56 -0.67 -13.46
CA ARG A 189 11.96 0.61 -13.13
C ARG A 189 11.26 0.56 -11.78
N VAL A 190 10.44 -0.48 -11.54
CA VAL A 190 9.79 -0.70 -10.23
C VAL A 190 10.83 -0.87 -9.14
N TRP A 191 11.78 -1.80 -9.34
CA TRP A 191 12.77 -2.11 -8.30
C TRP A 191 13.56 -0.86 -7.87
N ASN A 192 14.05 -0.08 -8.83
CA ASN A 192 14.84 1.12 -8.52
C ASN A 192 13.99 2.29 -7.97
N ALA A 193 12.73 2.44 -8.41
CA ALA A 193 11.86 3.46 -7.83
C ALA A 193 11.57 3.17 -6.36
N ILE A 194 11.36 1.91 -6.01
CA ILE A 194 11.16 1.49 -4.63
C ILE A 194 12.46 1.63 -3.83
N GLU A 195 13.60 1.14 -4.32
CA GLU A 195 14.90 1.24 -3.65
C GLU A 195 15.24 2.67 -3.23
N TYR A 196 14.94 3.66 -4.08
CA TYR A 196 15.37 5.03 -3.83
C TYR A 196 14.27 5.97 -3.31
N TYR A 197 12.99 5.59 -3.41
CA TYR A 197 11.89 6.52 -3.13
C TYR A 197 10.75 5.92 -2.30
N PHE A 198 10.87 4.68 -1.83
CA PHE A 198 9.95 4.09 -0.87
C PHE A 198 10.51 4.23 0.56
N PRO A 199 9.77 4.82 1.52
CA PRO A 199 10.32 5.21 2.82
C PRO A 199 10.43 4.09 3.84
N TYR A 200 10.03 2.86 3.51
CA TYR A 200 9.83 1.78 4.47
C TYR A 200 10.56 0.47 4.09
N ILE A 201 11.66 0.56 3.32
CA ILE A 201 12.45 -0.62 2.95
C ILE A 201 13.02 -1.33 4.17
N ASP A 202 13.40 -0.58 5.21
CA ASP A 202 14.01 -1.10 6.44
C ASP A 202 13.07 -1.94 7.32
N ILE A 203 11.76 -1.85 7.09
CA ILE A 203 10.75 -2.64 7.83
C ILE A 203 10.13 -3.76 6.99
N MET A 204 10.65 -4.06 5.80
CA MET A 204 10.21 -5.18 4.99
C MET A 204 10.56 -6.51 5.66
N ASN A 205 9.77 -7.56 5.38
CA ASN A 205 10.04 -8.90 5.91
C ASN A 205 11.22 -9.55 5.19
N GLU A 206 11.30 -9.32 3.88
CA GLU A 206 12.32 -9.86 2.99
C GLU A 206 13.27 -8.75 2.52
N SER A 207 14.50 -9.12 2.19
CA SER A 207 15.45 -8.21 1.58
C SER A 207 14.99 -7.80 0.18
N TRP A 208 14.82 -6.49 -0.06
CA TRP A 208 14.48 -5.97 -1.38
C TRP A 208 15.50 -6.36 -2.45
N HIS A 209 16.78 -6.47 -2.05
CA HIS A 209 17.85 -6.93 -2.92
C HIS A 209 17.71 -8.41 -3.31
N ASP A 210 17.31 -9.28 -2.38
CA ASP A 210 17.13 -10.71 -2.66
C ASP A 210 15.91 -10.93 -3.58
N LEU A 211 14.84 -10.14 -3.41
CA LEU A 211 13.69 -10.17 -4.29
C LEU A 211 14.05 -9.85 -5.75
N LEU A 212 15.02 -8.98 -6.02
CA LEU A 212 15.47 -8.72 -7.39
C LEU A 212 15.95 -10.01 -8.07
N SER A 213 16.78 -10.78 -7.39
CA SER A 213 17.31 -12.06 -7.89
C SER A 213 16.21 -13.10 -8.09
N GLU A 214 15.18 -13.10 -7.25
CA GLU A 214 14.02 -14.00 -7.36
C GLU A 214 13.11 -13.63 -8.54
N PHE A 215 12.87 -12.32 -8.74
CA PHE A 215 11.90 -11.85 -9.73
C PHE A 215 12.44 -11.70 -11.15
N ILE A 216 13.75 -11.60 -11.35
CA ILE A 216 14.35 -11.62 -12.69
C ILE A 216 13.96 -12.90 -13.47
N PRO A 217 14.12 -14.13 -12.94
CA PRO A 217 13.68 -15.35 -13.64
C PRO A 217 12.18 -15.37 -13.93
N LYS A 218 11.34 -14.95 -12.99
CA LYS A 218 9.89 -14.87 -13.19
C LYS A 218 9.54 -13.93 -14.35
N MET A 219 10.21 -12.77 -14.42
CA MET A 219 10.00 -11.80 -15.48
C MET A 219 10.50 -12.26 -16.85
N LEU A 220 11.61 -13.00 -16.91
CA LEU A 220 12.10 -13.62 -18.14
C LEU A 220 11.13 -14.69 -18.66
N GLN A 221 10.47 -15.44 -17.78
CA GLN A 221 9.50 -16.47 -18.14
C GLN A 221 8.12 -15.91 -18.50
N ALA A 222 7.81 -14.68 -18.12
CA ALA A 222 6.55 -14.06 -18.47
C ALA A 222 6.40 -13.97 -19.99
N SER A 223 5.31 -14.49 -20.56
CA SER A 223 5.12 -14.62 -22.00
C SER A 223 3.98 -13.75 -22.55
N ASP A 224 3.16 -13.19 -21.66
CA ASP A 224 2.01 -12.37 -22.02
C ASP A 224 1.79 -11.24 -21.01
N ARG A 225 0.79 -10.39 -21.28
CA ARG A 225 0.45 -9.26 -20.43
C ARG A 225 0.06 -9.67 -19.01
N LEU A 226 -0.71 -10.75 -18.87
CA LEU A 226 -1.18 -11.16 -17.56
C LEU A 226 -0.03 -11.66 -16.69
N SER A 227 0.85 -12.53 -17.22
CA SER A 227 2.02 -13.03 -16.49
C SER A 227 3.02 -11.93 -16.13
N PHE A 228 3.20 -10.92 -16.99
CA PHE A 228 3.97 -9.72 -16.69
C PHE A 228 3.38 -8.94 -15.51
N GLU A 229 2.07 -8.65 -15.56
CA GLU A 229 1.37 -7.89 -14.52
C GLU A 229 1.27 -8.67 -13.20
N LEU A 230 1.07 -10.00 -13.25
CA LEU A 230 1.10 -10.86 -12.07
C LEU A 230 2.46 -10.83 -11.37
N THR A 231 3.55 -10.89 -12.14
CA THR A 231 4.90 -10.79 -11.60
C THR A 231 5.13 -9.45 -10.89
N LEU A 232 4.64 -8.35 -11.44
CA LEU A 232 4.73 -7.05 -10.79
C LEU A 232 3.84 -6.95 -9.54
N CYS A 233 2.61 -7.49 -9.59
CA CYS A 233 1.73 -7.52 -8.42
C CYS A 233 2.33 -8.36 -7.29
N GLU A 234 2.90 -9.52 -7.61
CA GLU A 234 3.57 -10.39 -6.64
C GLU A 234 4.78 -9.69 -6.01
N LEU A 235 5.66 -9.07 -6.82
CA LEU A 235 6.79 -8.30 -6.32
C LEU A 235 6.35 -7.18 -5.38
N THR A 236 5.36 -6.40 -5.79
CA THR A 236 4.93 -5.23 -5.02
C THR A 236 4.08 -5.59 -3.80
N ALA A 237 3.53 -6.80 -3.72
CA ALA A 237 2.86 -7.30 -2.53
C ALA A 237 3.83 -7.39 -1.32
N HIS A 238 5.12 -7.67 -1.54
CA HIS A 238 6.15 -7.68 -0.49
C HIS A 238 6.40 -6.33 0.18
N LEU A 239 5.91 -5.21 -0.40
CA LEU A 239 6.04 -3.88 0.22
C LEU A 239 5.16 -3.72 1.46
N HIS A 240 4.12 -4.51 1.61
CA HIS A 240 3.18 -4.43 2.72
C HIS A 240 2.70 -3.00 2.99
N ASP A 241 2.34 -2.30 1.92
CA ASP A 241 1.86 -0.93 1.92
C ASP A 241 0.47 -0.86 1.28
N GLY A 242 -0.53 -0.41 2.02
CA GLY A 242 -1.91 -0.33 1.55
C GLY A 242 -2.14 0.70 0.42
N HIS A 243 -1.17 1.57 0.15
CA HIS A 243 -1.21 2.48 -1.00
C HIS A 243 -0.74 1.83 -2.30
N VAL A 244 -0.09 0.67 -2.23
CA VAL A 244 0.43 -0.01 -3.42
C VAL A 244 -0.70 -0.57 -4.25
N LEU A 245 -0.78 -0.09 -5.48
CA LEU A 245 -1.77 -0.53 -6.45
C LEU A 245 -1.21 -0.43 -7.88
N LEU A 246 -1.26 -1.54 -8.61
CA LEU A 246 -0.98 -1.55 -10.04
C LEU A 246 -2.26 -1.17 -10.80
N ILE A 247 -2.33 0.05 -11.31
CA ILE A 247 -3.48 0.58 -12.05
C ILE A 247 -3.46 0.07 -13.50
N ASN A 248 -4.63 -0.06 -14.12
CA ASN A 248 -4.83 -0.54 -15.50
C ASN A 248 -4.37 -1.99 -15.73
N ASN A 249 -4.25 -2.81 -14.67
CA ASN A 249 -3.89 -4.22 -14.79
C ASN A 249 -5.10 -5.08 -15.16
N GLN A 250 -4.79 -6.28 -15.64
CA GLN A 250 -5.80 -7.30 -15.98
C GLN A 250 -6.00 -8.34 -14.88
N VAL A 251 -5.21 -8.29 -13.79
CA VAL A 251 -5.20 -9.30 -12.72
C VAL A 251 -6.57 -9.40 -12.06
N LEU A 252 -7.20 -8.27 -11.75
CA LEU A 252 -8.52 -8.25 -11.11
C LEU A 252 -9.57 -9.06 -11.90
N LYS A 253 -9.63 -8.86 -13.21
CA LYS A 253 -10.64 -9.52 -14.05
C LYS A 253 -10.30 -10.97 -14.35
N ASN A 254 -9.04 -11.28 -14.59
CA ASN A 254 -8.63 -12.59 -15.09
C ASN A 254 -8.34 -13.59 -13.96
N ILE A 255 -7.89 -13.10 -12.79
CA ILE A 255 -7.54 -13.95 -11.65
C ILE A 255 -8.61 -13.91 -10.57
N PHE A 256 -9.03 -12.71 -10.13
CA PHE A 256 -9.99 -12.60 -9.03
C PHE A 256 -11.45 -12.75 -9.48
N GLY A 257 -11.74 -12.42 -10.72
CA GLY A 257 -13.09 -12.55 -11.29
C GLY A 257 -13.66 -11.23 -11.79
N LYS A 258 -14.53 -11.34 -12.79
CA LYS A 258 -15.21 -10.20 -13.44
C LYS A 258 -16.34 -9.65 -12.59
N TYR A 259 -17.02 -10.54 -11.87
CA TYR A 259 -18.25 -10.25 -11.15
C TYR A 259 -17.99 -10.19 -9.66
N LEU A 260 -18.62 -9.26 -8.98
CA LEU A 260 -18.49 -8.98 -7.56
C LEU A 260 -19.86 -9.18 -6.90
N ALA A 261 -19.87 -9.79 -5.72
CA ALA A 261 -21.08 -9.85 -4.89
C ALA A 261 -21.50 -8.44 -4.44
N PRO A 262 -22.81 -8.14 -4.41
CA PRO A 262 -23.34 -6.79 -4.13
C PRO A 262 -23.39 -6.47 -2.63
N VAL A 263 -22.35 -6.77 -1.90
CA VAL A 263 -22.28 -6.60 -0.44
C VAL A 263 -20.98 -5.93 -0.02
N SER A 264 -21.02 -5.27 1.13
CA SER A 264 -19.79 -4.96 1.90
C SER A 264 -19.66 -5.95 3.06
N MET A 265 -18.42 -6.11 3.52
CA MET A 265 -18.11 -7.03 4.61
C MET A 265 -17.21 -6.33 5.64
N LEU A 266 -17.40 -6.73 6.89
CA LEU A 266 -16.47 -6.43 7.98
C LEU A 266 -15.83 -7.72 8.46
N ARG A 267 -14.69 -7.60 9.14
CA ARG A 267 -14.04 -8.72 9.81
C ARG A 267 -14.21 -8.57 11.32
N THR A 268 -14.64 -9.63 11.99
CA THR A 268 -14.77 -9.62 13.45
C THR A 268 -13.41 -9.76 14.12
N LYS A 269 -13.36 -9.53 15.43
CA LYS A 269 -12.15 -9.74 16.26
C LYS A 269 -11.60 -11.17 16.11
N GLU A 270 -12.48 -12.16 15.90
CA GLU A 270 -12.16 -13.57 15.70
C GLU A 270 -11.68 -13.88 14.26
N GLY A 271 -11.70 -12.90 13.37
CA GLY A 271 -11.24 -13.03 12.00
C GLY A 271 -12.27 -13.58 11.02
N GLN A 272 -13.56 -13.52 11.34
CA GLN A 272 -14.65 -13.94 10.46
C GLN A 272 -15.07 -12.81 9.53
N TRP A 273 -15.37 -13.12 8.28
CA TRP A 273 -15.95 -12.20 7.31
C TRP A 273 -17.46 -12.17 7.44
N VAL A 274 -18.02 -11.02 7.75
CA VAL A 274 -19.44 -10.81 8.01
C VAL A 274 -20.01 -9.78 7.06
N VAL A 275 -21.13 -10.09 6.42
CA VAL A 275 -21.89 -9.12 5.61
C VAL A 275 -22.40 -8.01 6.51
N ASN A 276 -21.99 -6.78 6.27
CA ASN A 276 -22.42 -5.62 7.06
C ASN A 276 -23.36 -4.67 6.29
N ASP A 277 -23.40 -4.78 4.96
CA ASP A 277 -24.32 -3.98 4.15
C ASP A 277 -24.63 -4.68 2.81
N LEU A 278 -25.81 -4.42 2.27
CA LEU A 278 -26.26 -4.87 0.96
C LEU A 278 -26.43 -3.66 0.04
N PHE A 279 -25.76 -3.67 -1.11
CA PHE A 279 -25.88 -2.58 -2.08
C PHE A 279 -27.20 -2.62 -2.86
N TRP A 280 -27.76 -3.82 -3.03
CA TRP A 280 -29.11 -4.09 -3.54
C TRP A 280 -29.62 -5.44 -3.07
N GLU A 281 -30.90 -5.68 -3.27
CA GLU A 281 -31.56 -6.89 -2.83
C GLU A 281 -30.94 -8.15 -3.43
N CYS A 282 -30.54 -9.07 -2.57
CA CYS A 282 -29.99 -10.38 -2.91
C CYS A 282 -30.30 -11.40 -1.78
N PRO A 283 -30.08 -12.71 -1.96
CA PRO A 283 -30.32 -13.73 -0.94
C PRO A 283 -29.47 -13.65 0.32
N LEU A 284 -28.35 -12.91 0.30
CA LEU A 284 -27.51 -12.66 1.48
C LEU A 284 -28.24 -11.71 2.45
N GLN A 285 -27.87 -11.78 3.74
CA GLN A 285 -28.41 -10.92 4.79
C GLN A 285 -27.27 -10.29 5.60
N VAL A 286 -27.54 -9.11 6.16
CA VAL A 286 -26.64 -8.49 7.12
C VAL A 286 -26.47 -9.42 8.32
N GLY A 287 -25.23 -9.67 8.72
CA GLY A 287 -24.86 -10.63 9.77
C GLY A 287 -24.54 -12.05 9.26
N ASP A 288 -24.68 -12.35 7.97
CA ASP A 288 -24.20 -13.61 7.40
C ASP A 288 -22.68 -13.70 7.53
N VAL A 289 -22.17 -14.81 8.08
CA VAL A 289 -20.73 -15.11 8.10
C VAL A 289 -20.38 -15.89 6.84
N ILE A 290 -19.46 -15.37 6.05
CA ILE A 290 -19.05 -15.99 4.79
C ILE A 290 -18.14 -17.19 5.08
N LEU A 291 -18.45 -18.34 4.53
CA LEU A 291 -17.68 -19.56 4.65
C LEU A 291 -16.98 -19.94 3.34
N GLU A 292 -17.71 -19.93 2.21
CA GLU A 292 -17.22 -20.37 0.91
C GLU A 292 -17.74 -19.49 -0.23
N LEU A 293 -16.99 -19.44 -1.32
CA LEU A 293 -17.42 -18.92 -2.61
C LEU A 293 -17.19 -20.00 -3.68
N ASP A 294 -18.25 -20.36 -4.42
CA ASP A 294 -18.24 -21.37 -5.47
C ASP A 294 -17.59 -22.70 -4.99
N GLY A 295 -17.90 -23.11 -3.74
CA GLY A 295 -17.38 -24.32 -3.09
C GLY A 295 -15.93 -24.24 -2.63
N THR A 296 -15.28 -23.08 -2.69
CA THR A 296 -13.93 -22.86 -2.19
C THR A 296 -13.98 -22.10 -0.84
N ASP A 297 -13.29 -22.62 0.17
CA ASP A 297 -13.19 -22.01 1.51
C ASP A 297 -12.66 -20.57 1.41
N ILE A 298 -13.31 -19.64 2.12
CA ILE A 298 -12.97 -18.21 2.04
C ILE A 298 -11.54 -17.90 2.49
N LYS A 299 -10.98 -18.69 3.41
CA LYS A 299 -9.59 -18.54 3.85
C LYS A 299 -8.59 -19.00 2.80
N GLU A 300 -8.95 -20.05 2.05
CA GLU A 300 -8.14 -20.49 0.91
C GLU A 300 -8.13 -19.42 -0.19
N ILE A 301 -9.28 -18.81 -0.47
CA ILE A 301 -9.39 -17.68 -1.40
C ILE A 301 -8.54 -16.49 -0.90
N GLU A 302 -8.61 -16.16 0.37
CA GLU A 302 -7.81 -15.12 1.02
C GLU A 302 -6.31 -15.37 0.79
N GLU A 303 -5.81 -16.56 1.14
CA GLU A 303 -4.40 -16.95 0.97
C GLU A 303 -3.94 -16.90 -0.49
N ASN A 304 -4.78 -17.35 -1.42
CA ASN A 304 -4.45 -17.36 -2.84
C ASN A 304 -4.43 -15.97 -3.46
N ARG A 305 -5.20 -15.01 -2.95
CA ARG A 305 -5.31 -13.65 -3.50
C ARG A 305 -4.33 -12.68 -2.87
N LYS A 306 -4.03 -12.83 -1.58
CA LYS A 306 -3.13 -11.91 -0.86
C LYS A 306 -1.72 -11.81 -1.47
N LYS A 307 -1.23 -12.86 -2.12
CA LYS A 307 0.09 -12.84 -2.77
C LYS A 307 0.22 -11.84 -3.93
N TYR A 308 -0.90 -11.32 -4.43
CA TYR A 308 -0.94 -10.31 -5.51
C TYR A 308 -1.41 -8.94 -5.02
N ILE A 309 -1.64 -8.79 -3.73
CA ILE A 309 -2.19 -7.56 -3.14
C ILE A 309 -1.28 -7.12 -2.01
N SER A 310 -0.74 -5.92 -2.11
CA SER A 310 0.02 -5.33 -1.02
C SER A 310 -0.93 -4.94 0.12
N VAL A 311 -0.71 -5.51 1.29
CA VAL A 311 -1.51 -5.27 2.49
C VAL A 311 -0.58 -4.98 3.66
N PRO A 312 -0.93 -4.07 4.57
CA PRO A 312 -0.03 -3.66 5.65
C PRO A 312 0.42 -4.83 6.53
N ASN A 313 -0.48 -5.74 6.88
CA ASN A 313 -0.17 -6.98 7.60
C ASN A 313 -1.34 -7.98 7.50
N ASP A 314 -1.06 -9.25 7.83
CA ASP A 314 -2.04 -10.36 7.75
C ASP A 314 -3.29 -10.18 8.62
N LYS A 315 -3.21 -9.39 9.69
CA LYS A 315 -4.35 -9.12 10.59
C LYS A 315 -5.27 -8.01 10.06
N LYS A 316 -4.78 -7.19 9.12
CA LYS A 316 -5.44 -5.97 8.63
C LYS A 316 -5.77 -6.02 7.13
N LEU A 317 -6.01 -7.20 6.61
CA LEU A 317 -6.35 -7.48 5.21
C LEU A 317 -7.67 -6.82 4.71
N LEU A 318 -8.32 -6.04 5.54
CA LEU A 318 -9.77 -5.92 5.57
C LEU A 318 -10.40 -5.09 4.45
N ASN A 319 -9.95 -3.88 4.20
CA ASN A 319 -10.68 -3.04 3.25
C ASN A 319 -10.30 -3.30 1.80
N GLN A 320 -9.04 -3.62 1.57
CA GLN A 320 -8.56 -3.88 0.21
C GLN A 320 -8.89 -5.30 -0.24
N LEU A 321 -8.74 -6.29 0.66
CA LEU A 321 -9.01 -7.68 0.32
C LEU A 321 -10.51 -7.99 0.27
N GLY A 322 -11.32 -7.40 1.16
CA GLY A 322 -12.78 -7.62 1.18
C GLY A 322 -13.44 -7.40 -0.18
N MET A 323 -13.02 -6.35 -0.90
CA MET A 323 -13.50 -6.09 -2.26
C MET A 323 -13.05 -7.13 -3.31
N TYR A 324 -12.04 -7.94 -2.98
CA TYR A 324 -11.50 -8.96 -3.87
C TYR A 324 -11.96 -10.36 -3.52
N LEU A 325 -12.45 -10.60 -2.30
CA LEU A 325 -12.80 -11.94 -1.82
C LEU A 325 -14.03 -12.53 -2.52
N LEU A 326 -15.11 -11.78 -2.62
CA LEU A 326 -16.36 -12.26 -3.23
C LEU A 326 -16.43 -11.89 -4.70
N ARG A 327 -15.47 -12.40 -5.49
CA ARG A 327 -15.41 -12.26 -6.95
C ARG A 327 -15.38 -13.62 -7.62
N SER A 328 -16.14 -13.77 -8.70
CA SER A 328 -16.19 -14.96 -9.55
C SER A 328 -16.00 -14.60 -11.03
N GLN A 329 -15.56 -15.58 -11.84
CA GLN A 329 -15.56 -15.46 -13.30
C GLN A 329 -16.98 -15.56 -13.87
N ASP A 330 -17.86 -16.23 -13.15
CA ASP A 330 -19.25 -16.45 -13.53
C ASP A 330 -20.14 -15.37 -12.90
N GLU A 331 -21.18 -14.96 -13.63
CA GLU A 331 -22.16 -13.96 -13.16
C GLU A 331 -23.03 -14.52 -12.04
N GLU A 332 -23.40 -15.80 -12.14
CA GLU A 332 -24.08 -16.55 -11.10
C GLU A 332 -23.01 -17.19 -10.20
N MET A 333 -23.06 -16.91 -8.91
CA MET A 333 -22.12 -17.42 -7.92
C MET A 333 -22.85 -18.01 -6.71
N GLU A 334 -22.28 -19.03 -6.10
CA GLU A 334 -22.79 -19.66 -4.89
C GLU A 334 -21.95 -19.23 -3.69
N ILE A 335 -22.59 -18.67 -2.68
CA ILE A 335 -21.93 -18.27 -1.44
C ILE A 335 -22.51 -19.10 -0.29
N THR A 336 -21.66 -19.92 0.34
CA THR A 336 -22.02 -20.62 1.58
C THR A 336 -21.82 -19.68 2.76
N VAL A 337 -22.86 -19.52 3.57
CA VAL A 337 -22.87 -18.66 4.76
C VAL A 337 -23.26 -19.43 6.01
N LEU A 338 -22.79 -18.98 7.16
CA LEU A 338 -23.33 -19.36 8.45
C LEU A 338 -24.35 -18.31 8.89
N ARG A 339 -25.65 -18.68 8.88
CA ARG A 339 -26.78 -17.85 9.28
C ARG A 339 -27.49 -18.51 10.45
N ASP A 340 -27.59 -17.82 11.59
CA ASP A 340 -28.24 -18.33 12.80
C ASP A 340 -27.78 -19.74 13.23
N GLY A 341 -26.48 -20.00 13.09
CA GLY A 341 -25.84 -21.28 13.44
C GLY A 341 -26.10 -22.41 12.43
N LYS A 342 -26.65 -22.12 11.26
CA LYS A 342 -26.87 -23.09 10.17
C LYS A 342 -26.14 -22.65 8.92
N GLU A 343 -25.57 -23.60 8.22
CA GLU A 343 -25.00 -23.38 6.90
C GLU A 343 -26.11 -23.29 5.86
N GLU A 344 -26.07 -22.25 5.05
CA GLU A 344 -26.99 -21.99 3.94
C GLU A 344 -26.21 -21.65 2.69
N ILE A 345 -26.66 -22.12 1.52
CA ILE A 345 -26.09 -21.79 0.22
C ILE A 345 -26.99 -20.73 -0.42
N CYS A 346 -26.40 -19.58 -0.73
CA CYS A 346 -27.06 -18.48 -1.40
C CYS A 346 -26.57 -18.40 -2.85
N SER A 347 -27.44 -18.64 -3.83
CA SER A 347 -27.15 -18.36 -5.25
C SER A 347 -27.44 -16.89 -5.52
N ILE A 348 -26.44 -16.14 -5.95
CA ILE A 348 -26.53 -14.71 -6.18
C ILE A 348 -26.04 -14.33 -7.56
N LYS A 349 -26.55 -13.22 -8.07
CA LYS A 349 -26.10 -12.61 -9.31
C LYS A 349 -25.12 -11.48 -9.01
N GLY A 350 -23.87 -11.64 -9.45
CA GLY A 350 -22.82 -10.64 -9.29
C GLY A 350 -22.94 -9.48 -10.28
N THR A 351 -22.21 -8.41 -10.01
CA THR A 351 -22.11 -7.25 -10.90
C THR A 351 -20.70 -7.07 -11.45
N SER A 352 -20.62 -6.68 -12.72
CA SER A 352 -19.36 -6.26 -13.33
C SER A 352 -19.08 -4.76 -13.17
N GLN A 353 -20.03 -4.00 -12.61
CA GLN A 353 -19.88 -2.56 -12.38
C GLN A 353 -19.18 -2.30 -11.05
N TYR A 354 -17.99 -1.75 -11.13
CA TYR A 354 -17.19 -1.32 -9.97
C TYR A 354 -17.66 0.05 -9.48
N THR A 355 -18.85 0.14 -8.97
CA THR A 355 -19.25 1.33 -8.23
C THR A 355 -18.92 1.05 -6.76
N TYR A 356 -17.84 1.64 -6.28
CA TYR A 356 -17.61 1.76 -4.84
C TYR A 356 -18.78 2.56 -4.26
N ILE A 357 -19.76 1.87 -3.73
CA ILE A 357 -20.81 2.51 -2.95
C ILE A 357 -20.25 2.59 -1.51
N THR A 358 -19.36 3.55 -1.27
CA THR A 358 -19.16 3.99 0.09
C THR A 358 -20.38 4.83 0.46
N ARG A 359 -21.17 4.40 1.44
CA ARG A 359 -22.20 5.26 2.01
C ARG A 359 -21.49 6.44 2.66
N LYS A 360 -21.53 7.61 2.00
CA LYS A 360 -21.09 8.86 2.60
C LYS A 360 -22.20 9.37 3.51
N ALA A 361 -21.82 9.90 4.67
CA ALA A 361 -22.77 10.65 5.47
C ALA A 361 -23.40 11.75 4.61
N GLU A 362 -24.71 11.97 4.76
CA GLU A 362 -25.42 13.01 4.00
C GLU A 362 -25.13 14.42 4.54
N LYS A 363 -24.82 14.51 5.83
CA LYS A 363 -24.58 15.78 6.54
C LYS A 363 -23.14 15.85 7.03
N SER A 364 -22.54 17.01 6.86
CA SER A 364 -21.20 17.32 7.38
C SER A 364 -21.14 17.32 8.92
N HIS A 365 -22.25 17.67 9.59
CA HIS A 365 -22.39 17.67 11.03
C HIS A 365 -23.86 17.64 11.42
N GLU A 366 -24.14 17.23 12.64
CA GLU A 366 -25.47 17.28 13.25
C GLU A 366 -25.37 17.20 14.79
N ILE A 367 -26.48 17.48 15.47
CA ILE A 367 -26.61 17.32 16.91
C ILE A 367 -27.44 16.07 17.16
N LEU A 368 -26.83 15.09 17.85
CA LEU A 368 -27.44 13.84 18.26
C LEU A 368 -28.23 14.02 19.58
N ASP A 369 -28.99 12.99 19.95
CA ASP A 369 -29.66 12.92 21.23
C ASP A 369 -28.67 13.10 22.38
N GLY A 370 -29.11 13.77 23.45
CA GLY A 370 -28.21 14.13 24.55
C GLY A 370 -27.39 15.40 24.31
N ASN A 371 -27.67 16.15 23.24
CA ASN A 371 -26.95 17.36 22.83
C ASN A 371 -25.46 17.09 22.58
N ILE A 372 -25.15 16.07 21.77
CA ILE A 372 -23.80 15.67 21.36
C ILE A 372 -23.61 16.06 19.89
N GLY A 373 -22.53 16.78 19.59
CA GLY A 373 -22.19 17.14 18.21
C GLY A 373 -21.51 15.97 17.49
N LEU A 374 -21.97 15.66 16.28
CA LEU A 374 -21.32 14.73 15.37
C LEU A 374 -20.72 15.50 14.21
N ILE A 375 -19.47 15.24 13.88
CA ILE A 375 -18.76 15.75 12.69
C ILE A 375 -18.44 14.57 11.79
N ASN A 376 -18.86 14.66 10.52
CA ASN A 376 -18.59 13.68 9.47
C ASN A 376 -17.57 14.26 8.46
N PRO A 377 -16.27 14.04 8.63
CA PRO A 377 -15.22 14.60 7.78
C PRO A 377 -15.37 14.27 6.30
N GLY A 378 -15.89 13.08 5.98
CA GLY A 378 -16.12 12.64 4.60
C GLY A 378 -17.25 13.40 3.87
N ALA A 379 -18.12 14.09 4.60
CA ALA A 379 -19.24 14.89 4.07
C ALA A 379 -19.01 16.40 4.17
N LEU A 380 -17.83 16.86 4.62
CA LEU A 380 -17.51 18.28 4.65
C LEU A 380 -17.48 18.85 3.22
N PRO A 381 -18.08 20.04 2.99
CA PRO A 381 -17.97 20.72 1.71
C PRO A 381 -16.51 21.02 1.36
N THR A 382 -16.12 20.77 0.11
CA THR A 382 -14.81 21.15 -0.41
C THR A 382 -14.75 22.66 -0.69
N GLY A 383 -13.59 23.30 -0.47
CA GLY A 383 -13.39 24.72 -0.76
C GLY A 383 -12.53 25.42 0.30
N ASP A 384 -13.03 26.48 0.91
CA ASP A 384 -12.35 27.16 2.02
C ASP A 384 -12.56 26.36 3.33
N THR A 385 -11.69 25.40 3.57
CA THR A 385 -11.72 24.50 4.74
C THR A 385 -11.81 25.27 6.05
N GLY A 386 -11.06 26.37 6.19
CA GLY A 386 -11.08 27.16 7.42
C GLY A 386 -12.45 27.79 7.69
N THR A 387 -13.14 28.27 6.65
CA THR A 387 -14.51 28.80 6.78
C THR A 387 -15.51 27.69 7.07
N VAL A 388 -15.40 26.52 6.41
CA VAL A 388 -16.30 25.37 6.64
C VAL A 388 -16.16 24.87 8.08
N VAL A 389 -14.95 24.61 8.56
CA VAL A 389 -14.70 24.12 9.93
C VAL A 389 -15.17 25.15 10.97
N ARG A 390 -14.95 26.44 10.71
CA ARG A 390 -15.45 27.52 11.59
C ARG A 390 -16.98 27.48 11.73
N GLN A 391 -17.70 27.29 10.62
CA GLN A 391 -19.16 27.18 10.64
C GLN A 391 -19.60 25.98 11.46
N VAL A 392 -19.04 24.78 11.16
CA VAL A 392 -19.33 23.56 11.90
C VAL A 392 -19.09 23.71 13.41
N MET A 393 -17.94 24.27 13.79
CA MET A 393 -17.62 24.46 15.21
C MET A 393 -18.52 25.50 15.90
N ASN A 394 -18.97 26.54 15.18
CA ASN A 394 -19.94 27.49 15.73
C ASN A 394 -21.31 26.84 15.96
N ASP A 395 -21.77 26.02 15.02
CA ASP A 395 -23.06 25.31 15.13
C ASP A 395 -23.06 24.26 16.28
N LEU A 396 -21.89 23.67 16.55
CA LEU A 396 -21.70 22.67 17.61
C LEU A 396 -21.15 23.23 18.94
N ARG A 397 -20.98 24.55 19.05
CA ARG A 397 -20.32 25.20 20.20
C ARG A 397 -20.92 24.84 21.55
N ASP A 398 -22.24 24.77 21.63
CA ASP A 398 -22.99 24.58 22.86
C ASP A 398 -23.40 23.13 23.15
N THR A 399 -22.79 22.17 22.41
CA THR A 399 -22.99 20.73 22.64
C THR A 399 -22.28 20.28 23.92
N ASN A 400 -22.68 19.11 24.44
CA ASN A 400 -22.11 18.52 25.67
C ASN A 400 -20.79 17.77 25.43
N GLY A 401 -20.47 17.49 24.17
CA GLY A 401 -19.25 16.84 23.68
C GLY A 401 -19.32 16.70 22.18
N LEU A 402 -18.23 16.32 21.55
CA LEU A 402 -18.11 16.10 20.12
C LEU A 402 -17.73 14.65 19.81
N ILE A 403 -18.26 14.14 18.72
CA ILE A 403 -17.78 12.91 18.03
C ILE A 403 -17.27 13.32 16.65
N VAL A 404 -16.05 12.90 16.31
CA VAL A 404 -15.45 13.08 14.97
C VAL A 404 -15.29 11.71 14.34
N ASP A 405 -16.05 11.40 13.29
CA ASP A 405 -16.06 10.06 12.67
C ASP A 405 -15.02 9.96 11.56
N LEU A 406 -13.79 9.52 11.90
CA LEU A 406 -12.69 9.29 10.95
C LEU A 406 -12.62 7.86 10.39
N ARG A 407 -13.65 7.06 10.58
CA ARG A 407 -13.89 5.83 9.83
C ARG A 407 -14.23 6.15 8.37
N GLN A 408 -14.74 7.37 8.11
CA GLN A 408 -14.93 7.90 6.75
C GLN A 408 -13.74 8.77 6.36
N TYR A 409 -13.21 8.50 5.14
CA TYR A 409 -12.09 9.27 4.62
C TYR A 409 -12.45 10.76 4.47
N PRO A 410 -11.65 11.70 5.01
CA PRO A 410 -11.92 13.13 4.94
C PRO A 410 -12.03 13.63 3.50
N SER A 411 -13.06 14.45 3.21
CA SER A 411 -13.23 15.08 1.89
C SER A 411 -12.22 16.17 1.61
N ASP A 412 -11.63 16.76 2.65
CA ASP A 412 -10.58 17.77 2.58
C ASP A 412 -9.38 17.36 3.44
N PRO A 413 -8.17 17.26 2.85
CA PRO A 413 -6.98 16.79 3.55
C PRO A 413 -6.50 17.72 4.68
N ASN A 414 -6.93 18.99 4.69
CA ASN A 414 -6.50 19.98 5.69
C ASN A 414 -7.51 20.16 6.84
N MET A 415 -8.60 19.39 6.84
CA MET A 415 -9.66 19.53 7.85
C MET A 415 -9.11 19.45 9.28
N HIS A 416 -8.25 18.47 9.54
CA HIS A 416 -7.64 18.26 10.85
C HIS A 416 -6.89 19.51 11.38
N THR A 417 -6.15 20.21 10.50
CA THR A 417 -5.37 21.40 10.85
C THR A 417 -6.26 22.53 11.41
N PHE A 418 -7.44 22.74 10.80
CA PHE A 418 -8.38 23.77 11.27
C PHE A 418 -9.20 23.29 12.47
N LEU A 419 -9.53 22.01 12.54
CA LEU A 419 -10.28 21.45 13.66
C LEU A 419 -9.44 21.41 14.93
N SER A 420 -8.18 20.99 14.85
CA SER A 420 -7.26 20.91 15.99
C SER A 420 -7.06 22.28 16.68
N MET A 421 -7.17 23.39 15.93
CA MET A 421 -7.12 24.74 16.52
C MET A 421 -8.18 25.00 17.59
N TYR A 422 -9.32 24.32 17.53
CA TYR A 422 -10.39 24.44 18.55
C TYR A 422 -10.16 23.52 19.75
N LEU A 423 -9.33 22.49 19.60
CA LEU A 423 -9.19 21.39 20.56
C LEU A 423 -7.90 21.46 21.39
N GLN A 424 -6.99 22.38 21.05
CA GLN A 424 -5.65 22.49 21.66
C GLN A 424 -5.38 23.93 22.10
N LYS A 425 -4.86 24.10 23.33
CA LYS A 425 -4.44 25.42 23.82
C LYS A 425 -3.17 25.92 23.16
N ALA A 426 -2.26 25.03 22.82
CA ALA A 426 -0.98 25.35 22.19
C ALA A 426 -0.63 24.31 21.12
N GLY A 427 0.10 24.75 20.10
CA GLY A 427 0.58 23.86 19.05
C GLY A 427 1.52 22.78 19.59
N THR A 428 1.32 21.55 19.13
CA THR A 428 2.05 20.35 19.56
C THR A 428 2.55 19.58 18.35
N VAL A 429 3.74 18.98 18.41
CA VAL A 429 4.20 18.06 17.37
C VAL A 429 3.33 16.80 17.43
N TYR A 430 2.68 16.47 16.32
CA TYR A 430 1.77 15.32 16.25
C TYR A 430 2.33 14.15 15.44
N ASN A 431 3.27 14.40 14.51
CA ASN A 431 4.02 13.35 13.84
C ASN A 431 5.37 13.84 13.29
N ILE A 432 6.20 12.89 12.87
CA ILE A 432 7.39 13.12 12.07
C ILE A 432 7.12 12.55 10.68
N MET A 433 7.10 13.42 9.68
CA MET A 433 7.06 13.02 8.27
C MET A 433 8.48 12.91 7.73
N THR A 434 8.74 11.90 6.90
CA THR A 434 10.02 11.78 6.18
C THR A 434 9.78 11.92 4.68
N VAL A 435 10.54 12.79 4.02
CA VAL A 435 10.44 13.06 2.58
C VAL A 435 11.74 12.73 1.87
N PRO A 436 11.71 12.26 0.61
CA PRO A 436 12.93 11.92 -0.12
C PRO A 436 13.87 13.11 -0.27
N SER A 437 15.16 12.88 -0.03
CA SER A 437 16.21 13.85 -0.30
C SER A 437 16.34 14.12 -1.79
N GLN A 438 16.33 15.39 -2.17
CA GLN A 438 16.55 15.79 -3.57
C GLN A 438 18.03 15.66 -3.98
N SER A 439 18.94 15.63 -3.02
CA SER A 439 20.38 15.54 -3.26
C SER A 439 20.93 14.11 -3.23
N VAL A 440 20.32 13.24 -2.44
CA VAL A 440 20.81 11.87 -2.23
C VAL A 440 19.63 10.90 -2.34
N PRO A 441 19.39 10.33 -3.53
CA PRO A 441 18.38 9.29 -3.71
C PRO A 441 18.55 8.15 -2.69
N GLY A 442 17.45 7.64 -2.15
CA GLY A 442 17.47 6.63 -1.10
C GLY A 442 17.70 7.14 0.32
N THR A 443 17.73 8.46 0.50
CA THR A 443 17.78 9.12 1.81
C THR A 443 16.54 9.97 2.02
N PHE A 444 15.96 9.94 3.22
CA PHE A 444 14.74 10.68 3.57
C PHE A 444 15.02 11.71 4.66
N ILE A 445 14.43 12.90 4.55
CA ILE A 445 14.60 14.03 5.47
C ILE A 445 13.44 14.08 6.44
N LYS A 446 13.73 14.15 7.74
CA LYS A 446 12.74 14.27 8.82
C LYS A 446 12.14 15.68 8.87
N GLN A 447 10.83 15.78 8.92
CA GLN A 447 10.09 17.02 9.10
C GLN A 447 9.09 16.85 10.25
N LYS A 448 9.13 17.78 11.21
CA LYS A 448 8.16 17.81 12.31
C LYS A 448 6.86 18.45 11.84
N MET A 449 5.77 17.71 11.94
CA MET A 449 4.44 18.26 11.71
C MET A 449 3.87 18.75 13.04
N THR A 450 3.42 20.00 13.08
CA THR A 450 3.00 20.68 14.30
C THR A 450 1.62 21.29 14.10
N SER A 451 0.70 21.01 15.00
CA SER A 451 -0.60 21.67 15.06
C SER A 451 -0.45 23.16 15.40
N TRP A 452 -1.48 23.94 15.11
CA TRP A 452 -1.38 25.39 15.33
C TRP A 452 -1.81 25.84 16.73
N GLY A 453 -2.67 25.08 17.40
CA GLY A 453 -3.29 25.48 18.67
C GLY A 453 -4.32 26.62 18.51
N VAL A 454 -5.00 26.95 19.59
CA VAL A 454 -6.08 27.94 19.59
C VAL A 454 -5.58 29.35 19.26
N SER A 455 -6.30 30.03 18.37
CA SER A 455 -6.10 31.43 18.04
C SER A 455 -7.05 32.33 18.82
N PRO A 456 -6.67 33.58 19.19
CA PRO A 456 -7.59 34.53 19.82
C PRO A 456 -8.86 34.86 19.02
N ALA A 457 -8.87 34.52 17.73
CA ALA A 457 -10.01 34.74 16.83
C ALA A 457 -11.08 33.65 16.88
N ILE A 458 -10.83 32.55 17.59
CA ILE A 458 -11.73 31.39 17.72
C ILE A 458 -11.90 31.01 19.19
N PHE A 459 -12.96 30.28 19.52
CA PHE A 459 -13.14 29.74 20.87
C PHE A 459 -12.37 28.43 21.05
N TYR A 460 -12.01 28.12 22.28
CA TYR A 460 -11.49 26.83 22.67
C TYR A 460 -12.65 25.93 23.13
N TYR A 461 -12.69 24.68 22.64
CA TYR A 461 -13.73 23.71 22.99
C TYR A 461 -13.25 22.87 24.19
N GLU A 462 -13.85 23.10 25.38
CA GLU A 462 -13.38 22.53 26.66
C GLU A 462 -14.05 21.21 27.03
N LYS A 463 -14.98 20.73 26.21
CA LYS A 463 -15.78 19.53 26.52
C LYS A 463 -15.17 18.28 25.91
N PRO A 464 -15.58 17.05 26.37
CA PRO A 464 -15.04 15.81 25.81
C PRO A 464 -15.20 15.70 24.30
N VAL A 465 -14.17 15.20 23.63
CA VAL A 465 -14.16 14.90 22.20
C VAL A 465 -13.78 13.44 22.01
N VAL A 466 -14.59 12.70 21.28
CA VAL A 466 -14.30 11.31 20.89
C VAL A 466 -14.03 11.29 19.38
N VAL A 467 -12.90 10.74 18.99
CA VAL A 467 -12.58 10.45 17.58
C VAL A 467 -12.79 8.98 17.34
N LEU A 468 -13.70 8.64 16.42
CA LEU A 468 -13.96 7.27 16.01
C LEU A 468 -12.92 6.83 14.99
N MET A 469 -12.37 5.63 15.21
CA MET A 469 -11.35 5.02 14.39
C MET A 469 -11.61 3.51 14.27
N ASP A 470 -11.40 2.96 13.08
CA ASP A 470 -11.38 1.52 12.85
C ASP A 470 -10.42 1.17 11.70
N GLU A 471 -10.45 -0.08 11.25
CA GLU A 471 -9.61 -0.58 10.17
C GLU A 471 -9.89 0.08 8.80
N THR A 472 -10.98 0.88 8.68
CA THR A 472 -11.27 1.69 7.49
C THR A 472 -10.56 3.04 7.52
N SER A 473 -10.04 3.43 8.69
CA SER A 473 -9.24 4.62 8.87
C SER A 473 -7.85 4.41 8.26
N ILE A 474 -7.63 5.01 7.11
CA ILE A 474 -6.39 4.90 6.31
C ILE A 474 -5.86 6.27 5.94
N SER A 475 -4.54 6.41 5.79
CA SER A 475 -3.88 7.57 5.16
C SER A 475 -4.30 8.88 5.86
N ASN A 476 -4.93 9.82 5.15
CA ASN A 476 -5.35 11.10 5.73
C ASN A 476 -6.27 10.96 6.96
N SER A 477 -7.03 9.87 7.10
CA SER A 477 -7.73 9.58 8.35
C SER A 477 -6.74 9.34 9.50
N GLU A 478 -5.70 8.52 9.29
CA GLU A 478 -4.64 8.26 10.29
C GLU A 478 -3.87 9.54 10.62
N PHE A 479 -3.49 10.30 9.59
CA PHE A 479 -2.82 11.59 9.74
C PHE A 479 -3.65 12.59 10.55
N SER A 480 -4.95 12.66 10.29
CA SER A 480 -5.91 13.48 11.04
C SER A 480 -6.05 13.03 12.50
N ILE A 481 -6.12 11.72 12.74
CA ILE A 481 -6.19 11.15 14.10
C ILE A 481 -4.94 11.52 14.90
N MET A 482 -3.75 11.47 14.30
CA MET A 482 -2.50 11.85 14.98
C MET A 482 -2.51 13.32 15.41
N ASP A 483 -3.05 14.24 14.59
CA ASP A 483 -3.18 15.64 14.95
C ASP A 483 -4.24 15.84 16.05
N LEU A 484 -5.45 15.32 15.84
CA LEU A 484 -6.57 15.51 16.78
C LEU A 484 -6.31 14.87 18.14
N ARG A 485 -5.59 13.73 18.20
CA ARG A 485 -5.18 13.06 19.45
C ARG A 485 -4.39 13.95 20.39
N THR A 486 -3.71 14.97 19.87
CA THR A 486 -2.96 15.92 20.72
C THR A 486 -3.86 16.94 21.40
N GLY A 487 -5.16 16.93 21.16
CA GLY A 487 -6.14 17.79 21.82
C GLY A 487 -6.29 17.46 23.31
N ASP A 488 -6.52 18.51 24.13
CA ASP A 488 -6.51 18.41 25.60
C ASP A 488 -7.61 17.49 26.17
N HIS A 489 -8.73 17.31 25.44
CA HIS A 489 -9.92 16.54 25.88
C HIS A 489 -10.32 15.48 24.85
N VAL A 490 -9.37 15.04 24.02
CA VAL A 490 -9.61 14.10 22.94
C VAL A 490 -9.29 12.67 23.37
N VAL A 491 -10.19 11.75 23.05
CA VAL A 491 -10.03 10.30 23.24
C VAL A 491 -10.31 9.61 21.91
N ILE A 492 -9.45 8.67 21.53
CA ILE A 492 -9.63 7.83 20.35
C ILE A 492 -10.36 6.55 20.75
N LEU A 493 -11.49 6.27 20.11
CA LEU A 493 -12.34 5.12 20.41
C LEU A 493 -12.56 4.27 19.17
N GLY A 494 -12.51 2.96 19.34
CA GLY A 494 -12.74 1.98 18.29
C GLY A 494 -11.69 0.88 18.27
N ASN A 495 -11.18 0.56 17.12
CA ASN A 495 -10.10 -0.42 16.97
C ASN A 495 -8.97 0.13 16.10
N ASN A 496 -7.88 -0.64 15.94
CA ASN A 496 -6.68 -0.16 15.26
C ASN A 496 -6.99 0.30 13.83
N SER A 497 -6.39 1.43 13.43
CA SER A 497 -6.38 1.89 12.03
C SER A 497 -5.64 0.93 11.08
N LEU A 498 -5.70 1.16 9.77
CA LEU A 498 -5.13 0.25 8.78
C LEU A 498 -3.60 0.13 8.88
N GLY A 499 -2.89 1.20 9.18
CA GLY A 499 -1.42 1.21 9.21
C GLY A 499 -0.81 1.49 7.85
N THR A 500 -1.39 2.44 7.13
CA THR A 500 -0.89 2.93 5.84
C THR A 500 -1.12 4.43 5.77
N ASP A 501 -0.05 5.19 5.89
CA ASP A 501 -0.10 6.65 5.85
C ASP A 501 1.05 7.22 5.01
N GLY A 502 0.91 8.46 4.56
CA GLY A 502 1.84 9.18 3.72
C GLY A 502 1.30 9.51 2.33
N ASP A 503 2.00 10.40 1.63
CA ASP A 503 1.62 10.79 0.28
C ASP A 503 1.90 9.67 -0.73
N ILE A 504 0.98 9.50 -1.69
CA ILE A 504 1.13 8.56 -2.79
C ILE A 504 1.92 9.21 -3.92
N THR A 505 2.81 8.45 -4.54
CA THR A 505 3.38 8.77 -5.84
C THR A 505 2.94 7.79 -6.91
N GLU A 506 3.00 8.24 -8.17
CA GLU A 506 2.64 7.46 -9.35
C GLU A 506 3.89 7.19 -10.18
N LEU A 507 4.19 5.93 -10.43
CA LEU A 507 5.25 5.48 -11.31
C LEU A 507 4.64 4.94 -12.61
N PRO A 508 4.81 5.64 -13.74
CA PRO A 508 4.41 5.12 -15.04
C PRO A 508 5.26 3.90 -15.44
N LEU A 509 4.60 2.86 -15.93
CA LEU A 509 5.23 1.63 -16.37
C LEU A 509 5.01 1.40 -17.86
N PRO A 510 5.85 0.56 -18.52
CA PRO A 510 5.57 0.09 -19.85
C PRO A 510 4.14 -0.45 -19.97
N ASN A 511 3.54 -0.36 -21.17
CA ASN A 511 2.20 -0.86 -21.43
C ASN A 511 1.06 -0.03 -20.79
N GLY A 512 1.34 1.18 -20.27
CA GLY A 512 0.32 2.09 -19.71
C GLY A 512 -0.18 1.69 -18.33
N ASN A 513 0.47 0.76 -17.64
CA ASN A 513 0.24 0.55 -16.22
C ASN A 513 0.81 1.72 -15.40
N LEU A 514 0.22 1.95 -14.23
CA LEU A 514 0.72 2.89 -13.22
C LEU A 514 0.88 2.15 -11.91
N LEU A 515 2.03 2.26 -11.28
CA LEU A 515 2.22 1.76 -9.92
C LEU A 515 2.10 2.92 -8.94
N TRP A 516 1.17 2.80 -7.99
CA TRP A 516 1.08 3.69 -6.83
C TRP A 516 1.84 3.09 -5.65
N PHE A 517 2.48 3.92 -4.84
CA PHE A 517 3.12 3.53 -3.58
C PHE A 517 3.33 4.75 -2.67
N SER A 518 3.51 4.51 -1.36
CA SER A 518 3.83 5.57 -0.40
C SER A 518 5.21 6.16 -0.68
N SER A 519 5.30 7.47 -0.75
CA SER A 519 6.54 8.20 -1.05
C SER A 519 7.08 9.01 0.12
N CYS A 520 6.28 9.14 1.19
CA CYS A 520 6.65 9.79 2.45
C CYS A 520 6.41 8.83 3.60
N GLY A 521 7.31 8.80 4.56
CA GLY A 521 7.14 8.01 5.78
C GLY A 521 6.48 8.83 6.88
N ILE A 522 5.58 8.22 7.65
CA ILE A 522 4.90 8.82 8.78
C ILE A 522 5.24 8.04 10.05
N TYR A 523 5.64 8.75 11.09
CA TYR A 523 6.05 8.19 12.38
C TYR A 523 5.42 8.98 13.52
N THR A 524 5.29 8.37 14.69
CA THR A 524 4.90 9.14 15.89
C THR A 524 5.93 10.24 16.20
N PRO A 525 5.60 11.23 17.07
CA PRO A 525 6.56 12.26 17.46
C PRO A 525 7.89 11.70 18.01
N GLU A 526 7.85 10.50 18.61
CA GLU A 526 9.01 9.78 19.15
C GLU A 526 9.71 8.87 18.13
N MET A 527 9.36 8.95 16.84
CA MET A 527 9.83 8.06 15.77
C MET A 527 9.34 6.61 15.91
N GLY A 528 8.19 6.39 16.57
CA GLY A 528 7.53 5.09 16.57
C GLY A 528 6.91 4.78 15.20
N GLN A 529 7.03 3.53 14.77
CA GLN A 529 6.47 3.05 13.50
C GLN A 529 4.95 3.10 13.54
N THR A 530 4.31 3.66 12.50
CA THR A 530 2.87 3.61 12.24
C THR A 530 2.55 2.68 11.07
N GLN A 531 3.40 2.69 10.04
CA GLN A 531 3.26 1.82 8.85
C GLN A 531 3.16 0.36 9.26
N ARG A 532 2.21 -0.39 8.70
CA ARG A 532 1.91 -1.80 8.97
C ARG A 532 1.29 -2.09 10.34
N ILE A 533 1.47 -1.20 11.33
CA ILE A 533 0.96 -1.36 12.70
C ILE A 533 -0.39 -0.66 12.87
N GLY A 534 -0.51 0.56 12.32
CA GLY A 534 -1.62 1.48 12.54
C GLY A 534 -1.55 2.19 13.89
N LEU A 535 -2.54 3.02 14.12
CA LEU A 535 -2.74 3.72 15.38
C LEU A 535 -3.59 2.84 16.30
N ALA A 536 -3.24 2.78 17.58
CA ALA A 536 -4.06 2.10 18.57
C ALA A 536 -5.09 3.09 19.17
N PRO A 537 -6.32 2.67 19.48
CA PRO A 537 -7.30 3.47 20.21
C PRO A 537 -6.94 3.59 21.68
N ASP A 538 -7.49 4.59 22.35
CA ASP A 538 -7.42 4.73 23.82
C ASP A 538 -8.50 3.87 24.49
N ILE A 539 -9.64 3.67 23.82
CA ILE A 539 -10.74 2.80 24.24
C ILE A 539 -11.05 1.82 23.11
N GLU A 540 -10.76 0.54 23.36
CA GLU A 540 -10.96 -0.52 22.36
C GLU A 540 -12.42 -0.97 22.30
N VAL A 541 -13.02 -0.87 21.11
CA VAL A 541 -14.38 -1.34 20.80
C VAL A 541 -14.36 -2.00 19.43
N TYR A 542 -14.97 -3.20 19.32
CA TYR A 542 -15.17 -3.91 18.06
C TYR A 542 -16.65 -4.12 17.81
N PRO A 543 -17.11 -4.10 16.54
CA PRO A 543 -18.44 -4.53 16.19
C PRO A 543 -18.62 -6.02 16.50
N THR A 544 -19.79 -6.40 17.00
CA THR A 544 -20.20 -7.79 17.19
C THR A 544 -21.11 -8.24 16.06
N ILE A 545 -21.15 -9.58 15.77
CA ILE A 545 -22.07 -10.12 14.78
C ILE A 545 -23.53 -9.77 15.14
N GLU A 546 -23.87 -9.81 16.40
CA GLU A 546 -25.22 -9.46 16.89
C GLU A 546 -25.51 -7.97 16.65
N GLY A 547 -24.57 -7.08 16.99
CA GLY A 547 -24.70 -5.64 16.73
C GLY A 547 -24.86 -5.34 15.24
N ILE A 548 -24.06 -6.00 14.39
CA ILE A 548 -24.18 -5.88 12.93
C ILE A 548 -25.57 -6.32 12.46
N LYS A 549 -26.08 -7.48 12.92
CA LYS A 549 -27.43 -7.99 12.58
C LYS A 549 -28.53 -7.02 12.98
N GLU A 550 -28.41 -6.40 14.15
CA GLU A 550 -29.39 -5.45 14.68
C GLU A 550 -29.26 -4.07 14.02
N GLY A 551 -28.27 -3.86 13.15
CA GLY A 551 -27.97 -2.57 12.52
C GLY A 551 -27.48 -1.50 13.50
N ARG A 552 -26.86 -1.91 14.62
CA ARG A 552 -26.28 -1.01 15.62
C ARG A 552 -24.87 -0.57 15.20
N ASP A 553 -24.55 0.65 15.52
CA ASP A 553 -23.19 1.17 15.48
C ASP A 553 -22.60 1.18 16.90
N GLU A 554 -22.05 0.07 17.32
CA GLU A 554 -21.54 -0.13 18.68
C GLU A 554 -20.38 0.83 19.04
N LEU A 555 -19.61 1.29 18.05
CA LEU A 555 -18.59 2.31 18.26
C LEU A 555 -19.22 3.67 18.55
N MET A 556 -20.25 4.04 17.78
CA MET A 556 -21.01 5.28 18.01
C MET A 556 -21.73 5.26 19.35
N GLU A 557 -22.36 4.13 19.70
CA GLU A 557 -23.04 3.94 20.99
C GLU A 557 -22.06 4.13 22.16
N ALA A 558 -20.88 3.52 22.08
CA ALA A 558 -19.84 3.66 23.10
C ALA A 558 -19.30 5.10 23.22
N ALA A 559 -19.18 5.82 22.11
CA ALA A 559 -18.77 7.23 22.12
C ALA A 559 -19.80 8.13 22.80
N ILE A 560 -21.09 7.90 22.53
CA ILE A 560 -22.20 8.62 23.17
C ILE A 560 -22.19 8.35 24.69
N GLU A 561 -22.07 7.08 25.09
CA GLU A 561 -22.01 6.68 26.50
C GLU A 561 -20.81 7.32 27.20
N TYR A 562 -19.63 7.32 26.59
CA TYR A 562 -18.44 7.98 27.13
C TYR A 562 -18.69 9.47 27.43
N ILE A 563 -19.22 10.22 26.44
CA ILE A 563 -19.51 11.66 26.61
C ILE A 563 -20.53 11.90 27.71
N GLN A 564 -21.61 11.10 27.78
CA GLN A 564 -22.65 11.23 28.81
C GLN A 564 -22.11 10.97 30.21
N LYS A 565 -21.21 10.00 30.36
CA LYS A 565 -20.55 9.69 31.64
C LYS A 565 -19.66 10.84 32.11
N GLN A 566 -18.83 11.40 31.25
CA GLN A 566 -17.96 12.54 31.57
C GLN A 566 -18.77 13.76 32.04
N LYS A 567 -19.93 14.01 31.41
CA LYS A 567 -20.84 15.08 31.82
C LYS A 567 -21.36 14.88 33.23
N ASN A 568 -21.76 13.66 33.59
CA ASN A 568 -22.33 13.36 34.92
C ASN A 568 -21.26 13.48 36.01
N ASP A 569 -20.03 13.06 35.74
CA ASP A 569 -18.91 13.17 36.68
C ASP A 569 -18.56 14.65 36.97
N THR A 570 -18.63 15.52 35.98
CA THR A 570 -18.38 16.96 36.14
C THR A 570 -19.50 17.63 36.92
N SER A 571 -20.77 17.23 36.73
CA SER A 571 -21.92 17.80 37.44
C SER A 571 -22.02 17.36 38.91
N THR A 572 -21.27 16.35 39.33
CA THR A 572 -21.25 15.84 40.74
C THR A 572 -20.20 16.57 41.58
N ILE A 573 -19.30 17.34 40.94
CA ILE A 573 -18.20 18.06 41.61
C ILE A 573 -18.55 19.55 41.85
N GLU A 574 -19.57 20.09 41.17
CA GLU A 574 -20.13 21.43 41.41
C GLU A 574 -21.25 21.33 42.49
#